data_0af3e64715d881250229a39fac6b8f3f
#
_entry.id   0af3e64715d881250229a39fac6b8f3f
#
_cell.length_a   1.000
_cell.length_b   1.000
_cell.length_c   1.000
_cell.angle_alpha   90.00
_cell.angle_beta   90.00
_cell.angle_gamma   90.00
#
_symmetry.space_group_name_H-M   'P 1'
#
loop_
_entity.id
_entity.type
_entity.pdbx_description
1 polymer ?
#
loop_
_entity_poly.entity_id
_entity_poly.type
_entity_poly.pdbx_seq_one_letter_code
_entity_poly.pdbx_strand_id
1 'polypeptide(L)'
;MKTPKALAVVALVALTVPAAAQDWDCDDAGNLPQQGMNWCAYQDWQRADRALNAAWPLVVDAMNAADAFAAESFPEQANGHDSLLKAQRAWITYRDGQCTAEGARFAGGSLRPLIENFCKAALTRKRTEELLLMLEEG
;
A
#
# COMPACT_ATOMS: atom_id res chain seq x y z
N MET A 1 -27.86 -56.67 -38.97
CA MET A 1 -28.25 -55.84 -37.83
C MET A 1 -26.99 -55.48 -37.09
N LYS A 2 -26.52 -54.20 -37.18
CA LYS A 2 -25.31 -53.69 -36.50
C LYS A 2 -25.75 -52.98 -35.23
N THR A 3 -25.34 -53.48 -34.07
CA THR A 3 -25.56 -52.87 -32.77
C THR A 3 -24.66 -51.65 -32.60
N PRO A 4 -25.14 -50.49 -32.15
CA PRO A 4 -24.30 -49.36 -31.87
C PRO A 4 -23.58 -49.54 -30.52
N LYS A 5 -22.25 -49.39 -30.53
CA LYS A 5 -21.45 -49.30 -29.30
C LYS A 5 -21.65 -47.93 -28.65
N ALA A 6 -22.25 -47.89 -27.46
CA ALA A 6 -22.33 -46.72 -26.65
C ALA A 6 -20.96 -46.36 -26.05
N LEU A 7 -20.42 -45.22 -26.42
CA LEU A 7 -19.23 -44.64 -25.79
C LEU A 7 -19.68 -43.93 -24.49
N ALA A 8 -19.28 -44.49 -23.36
CA ALA A 8 -19.45 -43.82 -22.07
C ALA A 8 -18.42 -42.69 -21.93
N VAL A 9 -18.89 -41.44 -21.91
CA VAL A 9 -18.06 -40.28 -21.61
C VAL A 9 -17.94 -40.17 -20.09
N VAL A 10 -16.78 -40.46 -19.54
CA VAL A 10 -16.47 -40.24 -18.13
C VAL A 10 -16.10 -38.80 -17.97
N ALA A 11 -17.00 -37.96 -17.39
CA ALA A 11 -16.72 -36.60 -17.02
C ALA A 11 -15.83 -36.59 -15.77
N LEU A 12 -14.57 -36.21 -15.93
CA LEU A 12 -13.69 -35.88 -14.79
C LEU A 12 -14.17 -34.56 -14.17
N VAL A 13 -14.80 -34.62 -13.01
CA VAL A 13 -15.07 -33.47 -12.18
C VAL A 13 -13.76 -33.11 -11.45
N ALA A 14 -13.06 -32.07 -11.92
CA ALA A 14 -11.91 -31.54 -11.20
C ALA A 14 -12.42 -30.83 -9.94
N LEU A 15 -12.19 -31.45 -8.79
CA LEU A 15 -12.41 -30.80 -7.48
C LEU A 15 -11.33 -29.71 -7.32
N THR A 16 -11.70 -28.46 -7.58
CA THR A 16 -10.89 -27.30 -7.22
C THR A 16 -10.96 -27.13 -5.70
N VAL A 17 -9.95 -27.63 -4.98
CA VAL A 17 -9.76 -27.31 -3.57
C VAL A 17 -9.36 -25.83 -3.52
N PRO A 18 -10.09 -24.96 -2.79
CA PRO A 18 -9.64 -23.59 -2.61
C PRO A 18 -8.28 -23.63 -1.91
N ALA A 19 -7.27 -22.99 -2.50
CA ALA A 19 -5.98 -22.79 -1.83
C ALA A 19 -6.27 -22.01 -0.55
N ALA A 20 -6.16 -22.64 0.61
CA ALA A 20 -6.21 -21.94 1.88
C ALA A 20 -5.13 -20.86 1.85
N ALA A 21 -5.52 -19.60 2.02
CA ALA A 21 -4.57 -18.52 2.17
C ALA A 21 -3.70 -18.85 3.39
N GLN A 22 -2.39 -18.97 3.17
CA GLN A 22 -1.46 -19.32 4.23
C GLN A 22 -1.37 -18.12 5.17
N ASP A 23 -1.88 -18.29 6.39
CA ASP A 23 -1.85 -17.24 7.43
C ASP A 23 -0.52 -17.36 8.18
N TRP A 24 0.32 -16.33 8.05
CA TRP A 24 1.63 -16.28 8.70
C TRP A 24 1.55 -15.50 10.01
N ASP A 25 2.17 -16.03 11.07
CA ASP A 25 2.33 -15.29 12.33
C ASP A 25 3.40 -14.22 12.18
N CYS A 26 2.95 -12.98 12.00
CA CYS A 26 3.85 -11.85 11.79
C CYS A 26 4.47 -11.31 13.09
N ASP A 27 4.04 -11.74 14.25
CA ASP A 27 4.69 -11.39 15.54
C ASP A 27 6.02 -12.14 15.68
N ASP A 28 6.17 -13.26 14.97
CA ASP A 28 7.41 -14.05 14.90
C ASP A 28 8.01 -14.06 13.47
N ALA A 29 7.92 -12.94 12.77
CA ALA A 29 8.31 -12.84 11.35
C ALA A 29 9.77 -13.25 11.09
N GLY A 30 10.66 -13.07 12.08
CA GLY A 30 12.08 -13.41 11.95
C GLY A 30 12.37 -14.92 11.81
N ASN A 31 11.44 -15.77 12.24
CA ASN A 31 11.52 -17.24 12.16
C ASN A 31 10.74 -17.82 10.98
N LEU A 32 10.08 -16.97 10.18
CA LEU A 32 9.34 -17.41 9.01
C LEU A 32 10.27 -17.71 7.82
N PRO A 33 9.86 -18.61 6.92
CA PRO A 33 10.51 -18.71 5.62
C PRO A 33 10.36 -17.40 4.83
N GLN A 34 11.25 -17.18 3.85
CA GLN A 34 11.29 -15.92 3.08
C GLN A 34 9.93 -15.46 2.55
N GLN A 35 9.09 -16.38 2.13
CA GLN A 35 7.73 -16.06 1.65
C GLN A 35 6.84 -15.47 2.75
N GLY A 36 6.92 -16.02 3.96
CA GLY A 36 6.22 -15.52 5.13
C GLY A 36 6.73 -14.12 5.54
N MET A 37 8.05 -13.93 5.56
CA MET A 37 8.65 -12.61 5.82
C MET A 37 8.18 -11.57 4.79
N ASN A 38 8.17 -11.91 3.51
CA ASN A 38 7.70 -11.02 2.44
C ASN A 38 6.23 -10.65 2.63
N TRP A 39 5.40 -11.63 2.99
CA TRP A 39 3.97 -11.40 3.26
C TRP A 39 3.77 -10.48 4.45
N CYS A 40 4.47 -10.71 5.55
CA CYS A 40 4.39 -9.86 6.74
C CYS A 40 4.84 -8.42 6.48
N ALA A 41 5.90 -8.22 5.71
CA ALA A 41 6.34 -6.89 5.30
C ALA A 41 5.31 -6.20 4.41
N TYR A 42 4.66 -6.93 3.51
CA TYR A 42 3.55 -6.41 2.72
C TYR A 42 2.36 -6.00 3.59
N GLN A 43 1.96 -6.84 4.56
CA GLN A 43 0.88 -6.53 5.50
C GLN A 43 1.21 -5.31 6.36
N ASP A 44 2.47 -5.15 6.76
CA ASP A 44 2.93 -3.99 7.50
C ASP A 44 2.81 -2.69 6.67
N TRP A 45 3.24 -2.73 5.41
CA TRP A 45 3.02 -1.61 4.50
C TRP A 45 1.53 -1.30 4.30
N GLN A 46 0.68 -2.33 4.13
CA GLN A 46 -0.78 -2.13 4.00
C GLN A 46 -1.39 -1.47 5.26
N ARG A 47 -0.89 -1.80 6.46
CA ARG A 47 -1.33 -1.12 7.70
C ARG A 47 -0.91 0.35 7.72
N ALA A 48 0.34 0.64 7.34
CA ALA A 48 0.83 2.01 7.24
C ALA A 48 0.04 2.84 6.21
N ASP A 49 -0.28 2.24 5.06
CA ASP A 49 -1.07 2.89 4.00
C ASP A 49 -2.50 3.20 4.45
N ARG A 50 -3.15 2.28 5.16
CA ARG A 50 -4.46 2.56 5.76
C ARG A 50 -4.42 3.71 6.77
N ALA A 51 -3.38 3.81 7.58
CA ALA A 51 -3.21 4.92 8.53
C ALA A 51 -3.03 6.26 7.81
N LEU A 52 -2.23 6.29 6.74
CA LEU A 52 -2.08 7.46 5.89
C LEU A 52 -3.43 7.90 5.28
N ASN A 53 -4.17 6.94 4.73
CA ASN A 53 -5.46 7.19 4.09
C ASN A 53 -6.52 7.64 5.10
N ALA A 54 -6.43 7.25 6.36
CA ALA A 54 -7.29 7.75 7.43
C ALA A 54 -6.93 9.20 7.86
N ALA A 55 -5.65 9.56 7.85
CA ALA A 55 -5.19 10.91 8.16
C ALA A 55 -5.48 11.92 7.03
N TRP A 56 -5.43 11.47 5.78
CA TRP A 56 -5.52 12.32 4.60
C TRP A 56 -6.73 13.26 4.57
N PRO A 57 -7.99 12.81 4.75
CA PRO A 57 -9.15 13.69 4.71
C PRO A 57 -9.10 14.78 5.80
N LEU A 58 -8.56 14.48 6.97
CA LEU A 58 -8.45 15.45 8.06
C LEU A 58 -7.54 16.63 7.67
N VAL A 59 -6.42 16.33 7.02
CA VAL A 59 -5.47 17.35 6.57
C VAL A 59 -6.02 18.13 5.37
N VAL A 60 -6.73 17.47 4.46
CA VAL A 60 -7.44 18.13 3.35
C VAL A 60 -8.46 19.12 3.87
N ASP A 61 -9.28 18.74 4.85
CA ASP A 61 -10.29 19.61 5.44
C ASP A 61 -9.65 20.81 6.14
N ALA A 62 -8.54 20.60 6.86
CA ALA A 62 -7.79 21.70 7.48
C ALA A 62 -7.22 22.68 6.44
N MET A 63 -6.66 22.18 5.33
CA MET A 63 -6.16 23.03 4.25
C MET A 63 -7.27 23.79 3.54
N ASN A 64 -8.42 23.18 3.31
CA ASN A 64 -9.59 23.86 2.75
C ASN A 64 -10.08 25.00 3.68
N ALA A 65 -10.08 24.78 4.99
CA ALA A 65 -10.46 25.81 5.96
C ALA A 65 -9.44 26.96 5.98
N ALA A 66 -8.15 26.66 5.92
CA ALA A 66 -7.08 27.67 5.83
C ALA A 66 -7.19 28.48 4.54
N ASP A 67 -7.45 27.86 3.40
CA ASP A 67 -7.66 28.53 2.12
C ASP A 67 -8.90 29.43 2.14
N ALA A 68 -10.00 28.97 2.74
CA ALA A 68 -11.20 29.81 2.89
C ALA A 68 -10.94 31.06 3.73
N PHE A 69 -10.19 30.93 4.83
CA PHE A 69 -9.78 32.07 5.65
C PHE A 69 -8.83 33.00 4.89
N ALA A 70 -7.84 32.47 4.19
CA ALA A 70 -6.89 33.28 3.42
C ALA A 70 -7.60 34.03 2.28
N ALA A 71 -8.59 33.45 1.63
CA ALA A 71 -9.32 34.04 0.52
C ALA A 71 -10.03 35.36 0.87
N GLU A 72 -10.34 35.62 2.16
CA GLU A 72 -10.98 36.85 2.62
C GLU A 72 -10.06 38.06 2.48
N SER A 73 -8.76 37.89 2.71
CA SER A 73 -7.80 39.01 2.76
C SER A 73 -6.59 38.84 1.84
N PHE A 74 -6.26 37.60 1.48
CA PHE A 74 -5.07 37.25 0.70
C PHE A 74 -5.42 36.16 -0.35
N PRO A 75 -6.34 36.43 -1.28
CA PRO A 75 -6.87 35.42 -2.20
C PRO A 75 -5.80 34.74 -3.07
N GLU A 76 -4.70 35.41 -3.38
CA GLU A 76 -3.57 34.83 -4.12
C GLU A 76 -2.73 33.85 -3.29
N GLN A 77 -2.93 33.79 -1.99
CA GLN A 77 -2.26 32.85 -1.06
C GLN A 77 -3.17 31.70 -0.63
N ALA A 78 -4.44 31.68 -1.05
CA ALA A 78 -5.40 30.59 -0.82
C ALA A 78 -5.12 29.43 -1.76
N ASN A 79 -4.00 28.70 -1.55
CA ASN A 79 -3.51 27.63 -2.41
C ASN A 79 -2.98 26.41 -1.63
N GLY A 80 -3.32 26.33 -0.35
CA GLY A 80 -2.84 25.26 0.55
C GLY A 80 -3.29 23.87 0.11
N HIS A 81 -4.58 23.72 -0.21
CA HIS A 81 -5.13 22.45 -0.69
C HIS A 81 -4.43 21.96 -1.98
N ASP A 82 -4.29 22.83 -2.98
CA ASP A 82 -3.68 22.45 -4.26
C ASP A 82 -2.19 22.10 -4.08
N SER A 83 -1.50 22.86 -3.21
CA SER A 83 -0.10 22.61 -2.85
C SER A 83 0.06 21.27 -2.12
N LEU A 84 -0.81 20.96 -1.16
CA LEU A 84 -0.84 19.69 -0.45
C LEU A 84 -1.06 18.50 -1.40
N LEU A 85 -2.03 18.62 -2.31
CA LEU A 85 -2.33 17.58 -3.29
C LEU A 85 -1.15 17.33 -4.24
N LYS A 86 -0.51 18.40 -4.71
CA LYS A 86 0.70 18.31 -5.54
C LYS A 86 1.85 17.63 -4.78
N ALA A 87 2.07 18.00 -3.53
CA ALA A 87 3.10 17.40 -2.67
C ALA A 87 2.84 15.91 -2.44
N GLN A 88 1.59 15.53 -2.16
CA GLN A 88 1.24 14.12 -1.94
C GLN A 88 1.48 13.25 -3.18
N ARG A 89 1.13 13.74 -4.36
CA ARG A 89 1.40 13.03 -5.62
C ARG A 89 2.90 12.86 -5.89
N ALA A 90 3.69 13.91 -5.66
CA ALA A 90 5.14 13.84 -5.78
C ALA A 90 5.75 12.87 -4.76
N TRP A 91 5.23 12.88 -3.52
CA TRP A 91 5.67 11.97 -2.47
C TRP A 91 5.40 10.50 -2.82
N ILE A 92 4.24 10.16 -3.37
CA ILE A 92 3.95 8.78 -3.82
C ILE A 92 4.98 8.33 -4.86
N THR A 93 5.27 9.20 -5.83
CA THR A 93 6.29 8.92 -6.87
C THR A 93 7.67 8.72 -6.26
N TYR A 94 8.04 9.56 -5.31
CA TYR A 94 9.30 9.43 -4.57
C TYR A 94 9.36 8.13 -3.78
N ARG A 95 8.33 7.82 -2.97
CA ARG A 95 8.27 6.58 -2.18
C ARG A 95 8.49 5.35 -3.04
N ASP A 96 7.72 5.25 -4.12
CA ASP A 96 7.75 4.06 -4.97
C ASP A 96 9.10 3.93 -5.70
N GLY A 97 9.65 5.04 -6.20
CA GLY A 97 10.97 5.07 -6.84
C GLY A 97 12.10 4.75 -5.88
N GLN A 98 12.10 5.36 -4.69
CA GLN A 98 13.10 5.12 -3.65
C GLN A 98 13.12 3.65 -3.23
N CYS A 99 11.95 3.08 -2.93
CA CYS A 99 11.87 1.70 -2.45
C CYS A 99 12.21 0.68 -3.54
N THR A 100 11.86 0.95 -4.79
CA THR A 100 12.32 0.15 -5.94
C THR A 100 13.85 0.19 -6.07
N ALA A 101 14.47 1.37 -5.89
CA ALA A 101 15.93 1.50 -5.93
C ALA A 101 16.63 0.73 -4.80
N GLU A 102 16.07 0.75 -3.58
CA GLU A 102 16.58 -0.06 -2.46
C GLU A 102 16.48 -1.56 -2.75
N GLY A 103 15.33 -2.00 -3.29
CA GLY A 103 15.11 -3.39 -3.69
C GLY A 103 15.99 -3.85 -4.86
N ALA A 104 16.42 -2.94 -5.72
CA ALA A 104 17.25 -3.26 -6.90
C ALA A 104 18.59 -3.91 -6.54
N ARG A 105 19.11 -3.65 -5.33
CA ARG A 105 20.34 -4.29 -4.79
C ARG A 105 20.15 -5.80 -4.61
N PHE A 106 18.94 -6.29 -4.61
CA PHE A 106 18.55 -7.70 -4.45
C PHE A 106 17.86 -8.25 -5.71
N ALA A 107 18.23 -7.72 -6.89
CA ALA A 107 17.64 -8.10 -8.16
C ALA A 107 17.74 -9.62 -8.41
N GLY A 108 16.63 -10.24 -8.81
CA GLY A 108 16.53 -11.69 -9.02
C GLY A 108 16.42 -12.52 -7.74
N GLY A 109 16.57 -11.93 -6.56
CA GLY A 109 16.48 -12.62 -5.27
C GLY A 109 15.09 -12.50 -4.62
N SER A 110 14.77 -13.49 -3.77
CA SER A 110 13.52 -13.53 -3.00
C SER A 110 13.46 -12.50 -1.87
N LEU A 111 14.56 -11.86 -1.53
CA LEU A 111 14.66 -10.82 -0.50
C LEU A 111 14.14 -9.46 -1.01
N ARG A 112 14.12 -9.23 -2.33
CA ARG A 112 13.71 -7.95 -2.92
C ARG A 112 12.35 -7.45 -2.45
N PRO A 113 11.27 -8.26 -2.48
CA PRO A 113 9.96 -7.81 -2.00
C PRO A 113 9.94 -7.43 -0.51
N LEU A 114 10.75 -8.10 0.32
CA LEU A 114 10.88 -7.77 1.74
C LEU A 114 11.41 -6.34 1.91
N ILE A 115 12.52 -6.04 1.25
CA ILE A 115 13.19 -4.72 1.33
C ILE A 115 12.29 -3.61 0.80
N GLU A 116 11.66 -3.81 -0.36
CA GLU A 116 10.75 -2.83 -0.95
C GLU A 116 9.57 -2.52 -0.03
N ASN A 117 8.95 -3.54 0.58
CA ASN A 117 7.80 -3.34 1.46
C ASN A 117 8.19 -2.71 2.81
N PHE A 118 9.33 -3.05 3.39
CA PHE A 118 9.84 -2.38 4.59
C PHE A 118 10.11 -0.89 4.34
N CYS A 119 10.76 -0.56 3.22
CA CYS A 119 10.97 0.82 2.82
C CYS A 119 9.64 1.56 2.67
N LYS A 120 8.68 1.01 1.93
CA LYS A 120 7.35 1.61 1.74
C LYS A 120 6.62 1.83 3.07
N ALA A 121 6.65 0.84 3.97
CA ALA A 121 6.03 0.97 5.29
C ALA A 121 6.67 2.10 6.10
N ALA A 122 7.99 2.19 6.13
CA ALA A 122 8.72 3.21 6.87
C ALA A 122 8.43 4.62 6.33
N LEU A 123 8.52 4.82 5.01
CA LEU A 123 8.23 6.12 4.37
C LEU A 123 6.76 6.52 4.54
N THR A 124 5.83 5.56 4.48
CA THR A 124 4.41 5.83 4.65
C THR A 124 4.09 6.27 6.08
N ARG A 125 4.67 5.62 7.11
CA ARG A 125 4.52 6.06 8.51
C ARG A 125 5.06 7.47 8.72
N LYS A 126 6.27 7.74 8.22
CA LYS A 126 6.87 9.07 8.30
C LYS A 126 5.99 10.13 7.65
N ARG A 127 5.43 9.84 6.48
CA ARG A 127 4.52 10.77 5.79
C ARG A 127 3.23 11.01 6.59
N THR A 128 2.69 9.98 7.22
CA THR A 128 1.52 10.12 8.09
C THR A 128 1.80 11.05 9.27
N GLU A 129 2.96 10.89 9.91
CA GLU A 129 3.41 11.80 11.00
C GLU A 129 3.54 13.24 10.52
N GLU A 130 4.20 13.48 9.38
CA GLU A 130 4.32 14.82 8.78
C GLU A 130 2.95 15.47 8.50
N LEU A 131 1.99 14.69 7.99
CA LEU A 131 0.64 15.18 7.73
C LEU A 131 -0.11 15.53 9.02
N LEU A 132 0.00 14.67 10.05
CA LEU A 132 -0.68 14.91 11.33
C LEU A 132 -0.11 16.14 12.08
N LEU A 133 1.19 16.39 11.97
CA LEU A 133 1.81 17.61 12.53
C LEU A 133 1.19 18.90 11.96
N MET A 134 0.75 18.89 10.70
CA MET A 134 0.07 20.05 10.11
C MET A 134 -1.27 20.37 10.79
N LEU A 135 -1.88 19.41 11.52
CA LEU A 135 -3.12 19.63 12.27
C LEU A 135 -2.85 20.23 13.66
N GLU A 136 -1.63 20.08 14.20
CA GLU A 136 -1.27 20.57 15.53
C GLU A 136 -0.82 22.05 15.49
N GLU A 137 -0.38 22.52 14.33
CA GLU A 137 0.15 23.88 14.14
C GLU A 137 -0.93 24.92 13.75
N GLY A 138 -2.17 24.50 13.55
CA GLY A 138 -3.34 25.33 13.19
C GLY A 138 -4.30 25.46 14.33
#